data_a6a5fc501a32bd634fd0218f3ced1583
#
_entry.id   a6a5fc501a32bd634fd0218f3ced1583
#
_cell.length_a   1.000
_cell.length_b   1.000
_cell.length_c   1.000
_cell.angle_alpha   90.00
_cell.angle_beta   90.00
_cell.angle_gamma   90.00
#
_symmetry.space_group_name_H-M   'P 1'
#
loop_
_entity.id
_entity.type
_entity.pdbx_description
1 polymer ?
#
loop_
_entity_poly.entity_id
_entity_poly.type
_entity_poly.pdbx_seq_one_letter_code
_entity_poly.pdbx_strand_id
1 'polypeptide(L)'
;MENEIGTMNKTNSNFLPLPKVTCRVVGPSAEFVGKQGLSYAPGISAESVGAHAIHLQVVTIPACGRAKAHRHDGHETGIYILSGESGIWYGERLEEHLSAKSGEFVYIPANMPHLPYNLSDTENCIAVIARTDPNEQESVVLLPELDRIHPSL
;
A
#
# COMPACT_ATOMS: atom_id res chain seq x y z
N MET A 1 18.83 -48.57 56.00
CA MET A 1 17.79 -48.34 54.99
C MET A 1 17.59 -46.86 54.86
N GLU A 2 18.36 -46.26 53.93
CA GLU A 2 18.34 -44.79 53.67
C GLU A 2 17.43 -44.54 52.45
N ASN A 3 16.42 -43.68 52.67
CA ASN A 3 15.50 -43.27 51.63
C ASN A 3 16.13 -42.09 50.88
N GLU A 4 16.53 -42.28 49.63
CA GLU A 4 16.87 -41.16 48.71
C GLU A 4 15.59 -40.50 48.22
N ILE A 5 15.43 -39.22 48.62
CA ILE A 5 14.39 -38.34 48.11
C ILE A 5 14.92 -37.69 46.80
N GLY A 6 14.37 -38.15 45.69
CA GLY A 6 14.71 -37.57 44.36
C GLY A 6 14.35 -36.09 44.27
N THR A 7 15.30 -35.30 43.94
CA THR A 7 15.17 -33.84 43.62
C THR A 7 14.41 -33.70 42.30
N MET A 8 13.20 -33.15 42.34
CA MET A 8 12.46 -32.74 41.16
C MET A 8 13.18 -31.52 40.50
N ASN A 9 13.72 -31.74 39.35
CA ASN A 9 14.19 -30.70 38.46
C ASN A 9 13.03 -29.79 38.06
N LYS A 10 12.99 -28.56 38.58
CA LYS A 10 12.13 -27.49 38.07
C LYS A 10 12.64 -27.06 36.70
N THR A 11 12.01 -27.52 35.64
CA THR A 11 12.19 -26.96 34.30
C THR A 11 11.69 -25.51 34.30
N ASN A 12 12.60 -24.58 34.34
CA ASN A 12 12.32 -23.15 34.09
C ASN A 12 11.93 -23.01 32.62
N SER A 13 10.63 -23.08 32.33
CA SER A 13 10.11 -22.64 31.04
C SER A 13 10.14 -21.11 31.03
N ASN A 14 11.19 -20.53 30.50
CA ASN A 14 11.24 -19.12 30.15
C ASN A 14 10.27 -18.87 28.97
N PHE A 15 8.97 -18.89 29.24
CA PHE A 15 7.99 -18.34 28.33
C PHE A 15 8.13 -16.82 28.39
N LEU A 16 8.80 -16.23 27.39
CA LEU A 16 8.70 -14.80 27.16
C LEU A 16 7.20 -14.49 26.93
N PRO A 17 6.63 -13.53 27.64
CA PRO A 17 5.24 -13.16 27.44
C PRO A 17 5.07 -12.73 25.99
N LEU A 18 4.02 -13.25 25.33
CA LEU A 18 3.64 -12.82 23.97
C LEU A 18 3.50 -11.29 23.97
N PRO A 19 3.97 -10.60 22.92
CA PRO A 19 3.87 -9.15 22.84
C PRO A 19 2.40 -8.74 23.01
N LYS A 20 2.16 -7.81 23.92
CA LYS A 20 0.81 -7.31 24.20
C LYS A 20 0.25 -6.66 22.94
N VAL A 21 -0.86 -7.23 22.42
CA VAL A 21 -1.61 -6.61 21.32
C VAL A 21 -2.25 -5.32 21.83
N THR A 22 -1.96 -4.19 21.20
CA THR A 22 -2.44 -2.86 21.61
C THR A 22 -2.67 -1.96 20.40
N CYS A 23 -3.52 -0.93 20.57
CA CYS A 23 -3.65 0.13 19.56
C CYS A 23 -2.39 1.00 19.56
N ARG A 24 -1.99 1.45 18.38
CA ARG A 24 -0.82 2.31 18.19
C ARG A 24 -1.16 3.49 17.29
N VAL A 25 -0.55 4.63 17.56
CA VAL A 25 -0.45 5.74 16.63
C VAL A 25 0.93 5.65 15.99
N VAL A 26 0.96 5.65 14.67
CA VAL A 26 2.20 5.65 13.89
C VAL A 26 2.20 6.86 12.96
N GLY A 27 3.32 7.57 12.88
CA GLY A 27 3.55 8.57 11.84
C GLY A 27 3.88 7.89 10.51
N PRO A 28 3.87 8.64 9.40
CA PRO A 28 4.33 8.10 8.13
C PRO A 28 5.81 7.70 8.25
N SER A 29 6.15 6.56 7.68
CA SER A 29 7.53 6.14 7.50
C SER A 29 8.25 7.10 6.53
N ALA A 30 9.57 6.98 6.41
CA ALA A 30 10.30 7.71 5.38
C ALA A 30 9.69 7.45 4.00
N GLU A 31 9.54 8.52 3.22
CA GLU A 31 9.05 8.40 1.85
C GLU A 31 9.99 7.53 1.01
N PHE A 32 9.41 6.74 0.14
CA PHE A 32 10.15 5.97 -0.85
C PHE A 32 9.50 6.06 -2.22
N VAL A 33 10.29 5.84 -3.27
CA VAL A 33 9.77 5.73 -4.63
C VAL A 33 9.36 4.28 -4.89
N GLY A 34 8.07 4.06 -5.06
CA GLY A 34 7.53 2.73 -5.36
C GLY A 34 7.89 2.23 -6.76
N LYS A 35 7.61 0.96 -7.05
CA LYS A 35 7.83 0.34 -8.36
C LYS A 35 7.16 1.12 -9.50
N GLN A 36 5.99 1.71 -9.22
CA GLN A 36 5.21 2.52 -10.14
C GLN A 36 5.81 3.90 -10.43
N GLY A 37 6.85 4.32 -9.69
CA GLY A 37 7.57 5.58 -9.91
C GLY A 37 7.02 6.79 -9.17
N LEU A 38 6.05 6.62 -8.26
CA LEU A 38 5.52 7.68 -7.41
C LEU A 38 6.13 7.64 -6.01
N SER A 39 6.03 8.76 -5.28
CA SER A 39 6.45 8.87 -3.87
C SER A 39 5.33 8.39 -2.93
N TYR A 40 5.69 7.49 -2.03
CA TYR A 40 4.80 6.89 -1.03
C TYR A 40 5.33 7.10 0.38
N ALA A 41 4.43 7.43 1.29
CA ALA A 41 4.69 7.51 2.73
C ALA A 41 3.82 6.46 3.45
N PRO A 42 4.37 5.26 3.71
CA PRO A 42 3.64 4.20 4.41
C PRO A 42 3.30 4.60 5.85
N GLY A 43 2.08 4.27 6.27
CA GLY A 43 1.64 4.42 7.65
C GLY A 43 1.41 3.06 8.31
N ILE A 44 0.46 2.30 7.81
CA ILE A 44 0.07 0.97 8.33
C ILE A 44 0.44 -0.08 7.30
N SER A 45 1.30 -1.00 7.69
CA SER A 45 1.74 -2.14 6.87
C SER A 45 2.14 -3.31 7.75
N ALA A 46 2.47 -4.46 7.15
CA ALA A 46 3.10 -5.57 7.85
C ALA A 46 4.43 -5.14 8.46
N GLU A 47 5.21 -4.34 7.73
CA GLU A 47 6.53 -3.87 8.13
C GLU A 47 6.46 -2.87 9.29
N SER A 48 5.48 -1.95 9.30
CA SER A 48 5.40 -0.88 10.30
C SER A 48 4.74 -1.32 11.61
N VAL A 49 3.65 -2.09 11.54
CA VAL A 49 2.83 -2.45 12.71
C VAL A 49 2.52 -3.93 12.84
N GLY A 50 2.95 -4.76 11.89
CA GLY A 50 2.60 -6.19 11.83
C GLY A 50 1.16 -6.40 11.36
N ALA A 51 0.64 -5.55 10.49
CA ALA A 51 -0.68 -5.75 9.90
C ALA A 51 -0.75 -7.04 9.08
N HIS A 52 -1.90 -7.74 9.12
CA HIS A 52 -2.06 -9.03 8.45
C HIS A 52 -2.86 -8.95 7.15
N ALA A 53 -3.68 -7.92 6.97
CA ALA A 53 -4.65 -7.87 5.89
C ALA A 53 -4.86 -6.47 5.29
N ILE A 54 -4.26 -5.44 5.85
CA ILE A 54 -4.43 -4.07 5.39
C ILE A 54 -3.10 -3.34 5.27
N HIS A 55 -3.07 -2.43 4.30
CA HIS A 55 -2.02 -1.45 4.11
C HIS A 55 -2.67 -0.07 3.92
N LEU A 56 -2.16 0.94 4.61
CA LEU A 56 -2.51 2.35 4.38
C LEU A 56 -1.26 3.18 4.19
N GLN A 57 -1.26 4.00 3.14
CA GLN A 57 -0.17 4.91 2.82
C GLN A 57 -0.69 6.20 2.20
N VAL A 58 0.11 7.24 2.23
CA VAL A 58 -0.10 8.46 1.46
C VAL A 58 0.72 8.37 0.17
N VAL A 59 0.11 8.75 -0.95
CA VAL A 59 0.79 8.91 -2.23
C VAL A 59 0.75 10.36 -2.66
N THR A 60 1.84 10.85 -3.23
CA THR A 60 1.92 12.15 -3.89
C THR A 60 2.18 11.95 -5.38
N ILE A 61 1.29 12.45 -6.21
CA ILE A 61 1.49 12.54 -7.67
C ILE A 61 1.81 14.02 -7.97
N PRO A 62 3.05 14.34 -8.33
CA PRO A 62 3.43 15.72 -8.60
C PRO A 62 2.67 16.28 -9.81
N ALA A 63 2.71 17.61 -9.97
CA ALA A 63 2.19 18.27 -11.17
C ALA A 63 2.79 17.63 -12.43
N CYS A 64 1.98 17.37 -13.45
CA CYS A 64 2.34 16.64 -14.67
C CYS A 64 2.83 15.20 -14.41
N GLY A 65 2.70 14.68 -13.18
CA GLY A 65 3.19 13.36 -12.80
C GLY A 65 2.22 12.24 -13.17
N ARG A 66 2.78 11.05 -13.36
CA ARG A 66 2.00 9.81 -13.58
C ARG A 66 2.71 8.60 -12.97
N ALA A 67 1.95 7.59 -12.64
CA ALA A 67 2.50 6.27 -12.36
C ALA A 67 2.88 5.53 -13.66
N LYS A 68 3.69 4.49 -13.54
CA LYS A 68 3.78 3.44 -14.57
C LYS A 68 2.52 2.60 -14.54
N ALA A 69 2.11 2.10 -15.72
CA ALA A 69 1.02 1.14 -15.80
C ALA A 69 1.33 -0.11 -14.97
N HIS A 70 0.37 -0.52 -14.15
CA HIS A 70 0.54 -1.64 -13.23
C HIS A 70 -0.80 -2.25 -12.82
N ARG A 71 -0.74 -3.38 -12.15
CA ARG A 71 -1.87 -3.98 -11.43
C ARG A 71 -1.41 -4.46 -10.05
N HIS A 72 -2.36 -4.70 -9.17
CA HIS A 72 -2.11 -5.36 -7.88
C HIS A 72 -2.61 -6.80 -7.97
N ASP A 73 -1.68 -7.75 -7.94
CA ASP A 73 -1.97 -9.16 -8.14
C ASP A 73 -2.73 -9.72 -6.94
N GLY A 74 -4.00 -10.12 -7.16
CA GLY A 74 -4.88 -10.68 -6.15
C GLY A 74 -5.39 -9.71 -5.08
N HIS A 75 -5.12 -8.39 -5.18
CA HIS A 75 -5.44 -7.42 -4.13
C HIS A 75 -6.26 -6.23 -4.63
N GLU A 76 -7.21 -5.82 -3.81
CA GLU A 76 -8.06 -4.65 -4.04
C GLU A 76 -7.40 -3.38 -3.52
N THR A 77 -7.74 -2.25 -4.13
CA THR A 77 -7.24 -0.92 -3.72
C THR A 77 -8.40 0.06 -3.59
N GLY A 78 -8.50 0.70 -2.44
CA GLY A 78 -9.34 1.88 -2.21
C GLY A 78 -8.47 3.13 -2.14
N ILE A 79 -8.90 4.21 -2.77
CA ILE A 79 -8.18 5.49 -2.80
C ILE A 79 -9.12 6.58 -2.32
N TYR A 80 -8.64 7.48 -1.46
CA TYR A 80 -9.35 8.70 -1.09
C TYR A 80 -8.50 9.90 -1.45
N ILE A 81 -9.02 10.80 -2.30
CA ILE A 81 -8.30 12.00 -2.73
C ILE A 81 -8.38 13.06 -1.62
N LEU A 82 -7.23 13.41 -1.04
CA LEU A 82 -7.10 14.46 -0.03
C LEU A 82 -7.08 15.85 -0.66
N SER A 83 -6.32 16.00 -1.76
CA SER A 83 -6.20 17.27 -2.47
C SER A 83 -5.84 17.04 -3.93
N GLY A 84 -6.23 17.98 -4.80
CA GLY A 84 -6.03 17.88 -6.24
C GLY A 84 -7.04 16.98 -6.94
N GLU A 85 -6.72 16.54 -8.13
CA GLU A 85 -7.54 15.66 -8.97
C GLU A 85 -6.65 14.66 -9.70
N SER A 86 -7.02 13.37 -9.64
CA SER A 86 -6.33 12.31 -10.37
C SER A 86 -7.19 11.80 -11.51
N GLY A 87 -6.61 11.70 -12.70
CA GLY A 87 -7.12 10.88 -13.78
C GLY A 87 -6.59 9.45 -13.64
N ILE A 88 -7.37 8.47 -14.08
CA ILE A 88 -6.98 7.06 -14.04
C ILE A 88 -7.44 6.39 -15.33
N TRP A 89 -6.48 5.95 -16.14
CA TRP A 89 -6.73 5.01 -17.22
C TRP A 89 -6.77 3.61 -16.65
N TYR A 90 -7.72 2.77 -17.07
CA TYR A 90 -7.87 1.40 -16.59
C TYR A 90 -8.47 0.47 -17.64
N GLY A 91 -8.50 -0.83 -17.36
CA GLY A 91 -8.94 -1.86 -18.28
C GLY A 91 -7.77 -2.66 -18.85
N GLU A 92 -8.04 -3.78 -19.51
CA GLU A 92 -7.02 -4.69 -20.05
C GLU A 92 -6.03 -4.02 -21.01
N ARG A 93 -6.47 -2.95 -21.67
CA ARG A 93 -5.70 -2.16 -22.63
C ARG A 93 -5.67 -0.68 -22.26
N LEU A 94 -6.01 -0.32 -21.02
CA LEU A 94 -6.18 1.06 -20.56
C LEU A 94 -7.16 1.87 -21.42
N GLU A 95 -8.21 1.24 -21.88
CA GLU A 95 -9.22 1.80 -22.80
C GLU A 95 -10.30 2.63 -22.10
N GLU A 96 -10.45 2.44 -20.79
CA GLU A 96 -11.42 3.14 -19.97
C GLU A 96 -10.75 4.27 -19.18
N HIS A 97 -11.52 5.30 -18.85
CA HIS A 97 -11.01 6.45 -18.11
C HIS A 97 -12.01 6.95 -17.06
N LEU A 98 -11.51 7.34 -15.90
CA LEU A 98 -12.24 8.08 -14.89
C LEU A 98 -11.36 9.18 -14.28
N SER A 99 -11.97 10.16 -13.62
CA SER A 99 -11.27 11.09 -12.74
C SER A 99 -11.91 11.15 -11.36
N ALA A 100 -11.13 11.51 -10.36
CA ALA A 100 -11.60 11.72 -9.00
C ALA A 100 -10.86 12.93 -8.40
N LYS A 101 -11.62 13.80 -7.74
CA LYS A 101 -11.14 15.02 -7.08
C LYS A 101 -11.20 14.92 -5.57
N SER A 102 -10.65 15.90 -4.89
CA SER A 102 -10.66 16.01 -3.43
C SER A 102 -12.03 15.71 -2.83
N GLY A 103 -12.08 14.79 -1.86
CA GLY A 103 -13.28 14.30 -1.19
C GLY A 103 -13.92 13.07 -1.83
N GLU A 104 -13.43 12.61 -2.98
CA GLU A 104 -13.99 11.45 -3.68
C GLU A 104 -13.17 10.18 -3.44
N PHE A 105 -13.83 9.05 -3.64
CA PHE A 105 -13.23 7.72 -3.50
C PHE A 105 -13.13 7.04 -4.86
N VAL A 106 -12.05 6.27 -5.04
CA VAL A 106 -11.89 5.35 -6.18
C VAL A 106 -11.73 3.93 -5.64
N TYR A 107 -12.38 2.98 -6.29
CA TYR A 107 -12.19 1.56 -6.05
C TYR A 107 -11.55 0.91 -7.28
N ILE A 108 -10.46 0.18 -7.06
CA ILE A 108 -9.77 -0.59 -8.10
C ILE A 108 -9.83 -2.07 -7.70
N PRO A 109 -10.54 -2.91 -8.47
CA PRO A 109 -10.61 -4.34 -8.20
C PRO A 109 -9.25 -5.02 -8.35
N ALA A 110 -9.10 -6.19 -7.72
CA ALA A 110 -7.90 -7.01 -7.87
C ALA A 110 -7.60 -7.30 -9.35
N ASN A 111 -6.32 -7.32 -9.69
CA ASN A 111 -5.80 -7.60 -11.03
C ASN A 111 -6.14 -6.58 -12.13
N MET A 112 -6.85 -5.50 -11.84
CA MET A 112 -7.21 -4.49 -12.81
C MET A 112 -5.98 -3.70 -13.26
N PRO A 113 -5.58 -3.72 -14.55
CA PRO A 113 -4.57 -2.83 -15.08
C PRO A 113 -5.02 -1.38 -14.95
N HIS A 114 -4.14 -0.51 -14.45
CA HIS A 114 -4.44 0.91 -14.29
C HIS A 114 -3.19 1.78 -14.34
N LEU A 115 -3.41 3.05 -14.65
CA LEU A 115 -2.38 4.08 -14.75
C LEU A 115 -2.95 5.38 -14.19
N PRO A 116 -2.69 5.71 -12.92
CA PRO A 116 -3.09 6.98 -12.33
C PRO A 116 -2.11 8.09 -12.72
N TYR A 117 -2.64 9.31 -12.87
CA TYR A 117 -1.87 10.49 -13.19
C TYR A 117 -2.51 11.74 -12.57
N ASN A 118 -1.75 12.81 -12.46
CA ASN A 118 -2.24 14.10 -11.98
C ASN A 118 -2.80 14.91 -13.15
N LEU A 119 -4.04 15.40 -13.01
CA LEU A 119 -4.67 16.26 -14.02
C LEU A 119 -4.17 17.70 -14.00
N SER A 120 -3.49 18.13 -12.92
CA SER A 120 -2.91 19.47 -12.78
C SER A 120 -1.48 19.52 -13.30
N ASP A 121 -1.14 20.62 -13.95
CA ASP A 121 0.22 20.97 -14.37
C ASP A 121 0.97 21.86 -13.35
N THR A 122 0.28 22.28 -12.28
CA THR A 122 0.83 23.21 -11.27
C THR A 122 0.75 22.68 -9.84
N GLU A 123 -0.24 21.86 -9.51
CA GLU A 123 -0.52 21.42 -8.15
C GLU A 123 -0.31 19.90 -7.99
N ASN A 124 0.16 19.49 -6.82
CA ASN A 124 0.25 18.07 -6.49
C ASN A 124 -1.13 17.47 -6.24
N CYS A 125 -1.33 16.23 -6.63
CA CYS A 125 -2.45 15.40 -6.17
C CYS A 125 -1.97 14.51 -5.02
N ILE A 126 -2.66 14.57 -3.88
CA ILE A 126 -2.34 13.80 -2.68
C ILE A 126 -3.52 12.90 -2.34
N ALA A 127 -3.25 11.63 -2.13
CA ALA A 127 -4.27 10.65 -1.80
C ALA A 127 -3.83 9.68 -0.69
N VAL A 128 -4.81 9.17 0.06
CA VAL A 128 -4.63 8.00 0.91
C VAL A 128 -5.01 6.76 0.11
N ILE A 129 -4.14 5.77 0.14
CA ILE A 129 -4.38 4.45 -0.46
C ILE A 129 -4.54 3.42 0.63
N ALA A 130 -5.63 2.66 0.57
CA ALA A 130 -5.86 1.44 1.33
C ALA A 130 -5.77 0.24 0.40
N ARG A 131 -5.12 -0.84 0.83
CA ARG A 131 -4.97 -2.07 0.04
C ARG A 131 -5.14 -3.29 0.92
N THR A 132 -5.66 -4.38 0.35
CA THR A 132 -5.79 -5.67 1.05
C THR A 132 -4.49 -6.46 1.14
N ASP A 133 -3.43 -6.06 0.43
CA ASP A 133 -2.06 -6.56 0.61
C ASP A 133 -1.40 -5.83 1.78
N PRO A 134 -1.04 -6.49 2.88
CA PRO A 134 -0.40 -5.83 4.02
C PRO A 134 1.06 -5.42 3.76
N ASN A 135 1.70 -5.97 2.73
CA ASN A 135 3.09 -5.68 2.37
C ASN A 135 3.18 -4.46 1.45
N GLU A 136 4.23 -3.68 1.59
CA GLU A 136 4.27 -2.34 0.95
C GLU A 136 4.31 -2.40 -0.58
N GLN A 137 5.01 -3.37 -1.18
CA GLN A 137 5.17 -3.44 -2.65
C GLN A 137 5.04 -4.85 -3.26
N GLU A 138 4.66 -5.86 -2.51
CA GLU A 138 4.72 -7.26 -2.96
C GLU A 138 3.78 -7.56 -4.13
N SER A 139 2.56 -7.05 -4.11
CA SER A 139 1.55 -7.34 -5.13
C SER A 139 1.65 -6.51 -6.40
N VAL A 140 2.57 -5.54 -6.47
CA VAL A 140 2.71 -4.66 -7.63
C VAL A 140 3.36 -5.39 -8.80
N VAL A 141 2.62 -5.51 -9.91
CA VAL A 141 3.09 -6.04 -11.20
C VAL A 141 3.08 -4.92 -12.23
N LEU A 142 4.26 -4.53 -12.72
CA LEU A 142 4.40 -3.52 -13.76
C LEU A 142 3.99 -4.09 -15.13
N LEU A 143 3.35 -3.26 -15.96
CA LEU A 143 2.85 -3.58 -17.30
C LEU A 143 3.49 -2.65 -18.33
N PRO A 144 4.79 -2.81 -18.63
CA PRO A 144 5.53 -1.85 -19.46
C PRO A 144 5.01 -1.75 -20.91
N GLU A 145 4.34 -2.78 -21.40
CA GLU A 145 3.68 -2.76 -22.70
C GLU A 145 2.51 -1.76 -22.76
N LEU A 146 1.83 -1.55 -21.61
CA LEU A 146 0.71 -0.61 -21.50
C LEU A 146 1.16 0.83 -21.26
N ASP A 147 2.34 1.04 -20.70
CA ASP A 147 2.90 2.39 -20.52
C ASP A 147 3.04 3.19 -21.82
N ARG A 148 3.15 2.47 -22.94
CA ARG A 148 3.31 3.07 -24.28
C ARG A 148 1.99 3.56 -24.89
N ILE A 149 0.85 3.14 -24.33
CA ILE A 149 -0.48 3.52 -24.83
C ILE A 149 -0.76 5.00 -24.54
N HIS A 150 -0.34 5.45 -23.35
CA HIS A 150 -0.47 6.85 -22.90
C HIS A 150 0.90 7.43 -22.53
N PRO A 151 1.81 7.68 -23.50
CA PRO A 151 3.19 8.06 -23.20
C PRO A 151 3.35 9.47 -22.64
N SER A 152 2.42 10.36 -22.93
CA SER A 152 2.37 11.75 -22.43
C SER A 152 0.96 12.08 -21.98
N LEU A 153 0.81 12.28 -20.69
CA LEU A 153 -0.40 12.79 -20.06
C LEU A 153 -0.15 14.21 -19.60
#